data_2a78b8ecb89faaffa2a56972dd34863a
#
_entry.id   2a78b8ecb89faaffa2a56972dd34863a
#
_cell.length_a   1.000
_cell.length_b   1.000
_cell.length_c   1.000
_cell.angle_alpha   90.00
_cell.angle_beta   90.00
_cell.angle_gamma   90.00
#
_symmetry.space_group_name_H-M   'P 1'
#
loop_
_entity.id
_entity.type
_entity.pdbx_description
1 polymer ?
#
loop_
_entity_poly.entity_id
_entity_poly.type
_entity_poly.pdbx_seq_one_letter_code
_entity_poly.pdbx_strand_id
1 'polypeptide(L)'
;MKKLRVCFWNTNKNENINEYISDIIVEQEIDILALAEYESDIEELKKMLALYNIVIEQAITIGCDRITILKRKANIQPAFQNKYCSMQIIDNMYLLACLHLPSKLYADVLKRGIAIARIVEEIQIQEEKLGIEKTIIVVDINENPYETGCLGASGFHGIPVYKDTMKKYRVIMDESFKMFYNPMWNLLGDFSFPPGTYYYSGNEVENSFWNVYDQVMIRPCLRGQFVDDELKILCETKKRKLIDANNHPDKKISDHLPIVFEIMED
;
A
#
# COMPACT_ATOMS: atom_id res chain seq x y z
N MET A 1 -12.42 -18.36 -10.70
CA MET A 1 -12.08 -17.72 -9.42
C MET A 1 -12.20 -16.22 -9.63
N LYS A 2 -12.84 -15.53 -8.70
CA LYS A 2 -12.91 -14.06 -8.72
C LYS A 2 -11.54 -13.53 -8.31
N LYS A 3 -11.15 -12.39 -8.86
CA LYS A 3 -9.87 -11.74 -8.60
C LYS A 3 -10.14 -10.39 -7.95
N LEU A 4 -9.28 -10.00 -7.01
CA LEU A 4 -9.24 -8.67 -6.44
C LEU A 4 -7.90 -8.04 -6.78
N ARG A 5 -7.89 -7.06 -7.68
CA ARG A 5 -6.71 -6.28 -8.04
C ARG A 5 -6.69 -4.95 -7.32
N VAL A 6 -5.62 -4.72 -6.59
CA VAL A 6 -5.44 -3.53 -5.76
C VAL A 6 -4.25 -2.74 -6.25
N CYS A 7 -4.40 -1.42 -6.33
CA CYS A 7 -3.30 -0.49 -6.56
C CYS A 7 -3.20 0.45 -5.35
N PHE A 8 -1.96 0.74 -4.94
CA PHE A 8 -1.65 1.81 -4.00
C PHE A 8 -0.67 2.78 -4.64
N TRP A 9 -0.91 4.08 -4.48
CA TRP A 9 -0.03 5.12 -4.99
C TRP A 9 -0.07 6.39 -4.14
N ASN A 10 1.10 6.90 -3.74
CA ASN A 10 1.23 8.26 -3.24
C ASN A 10 1.38 9.20 -4.45
N THR A 11 0.42 10.10 -4.64
CA THR A 11 0.33 10.97 -5.81
C THR A 11 1.01 12.32 -5.63
N ASN A 12 1.66 12.53 -4.47
CA ASN A 12 2.43 13.74 -4.16
C ASN A 12 1.66 15.04 -4.48
N LYS A 13 0.36 15.08 -4.17
CA LYS A 13 -0.55 16.24 -4.36
C LYS A 13 -0.62 16.77 -5.79
N ASN A 14 -0.31 15.94 -6.76
CA ASN A 14 -0.40 16.34 -8.16
C ASN A 14 -1.87 16.45 -8.61
N GLU A 15 -2.34 17.68 -8.84
CA GLU A 15 -3.71 17.95 -9.30
C GLU A 15 -3.99 17.43 -10.74
N ASN A 16 -2.96 17.08 -11.52
CA ASN A 16 -3.08 16.62 -12.89
C ASN A 16 -2.79 15.12 -13.06
N ILE A 17 -2.94 14.31 -11.99
CA ILE A 17 -2.56 12.90 -11.97
C ILE A 17 -3.60 11.98 -12.65
N ASN A 18 -4.82 12.47 -12.90
CA ASN A 18 -5.96 11.66 -13.33
C ASN A 18 -5.75 10.88 -14.63
N GLU A 19 -5.01 11.42 -15.58
CA GLU A 19 -4.71 10.71 -16.83
C GLU A 19 -3.88 9.43 -16.57
N TYR A 20 -2.91 9.50 -15.67
CA TYR A 20 -2.09 8.35 -15.28
C TYR A 20 -2.90 7.33 -14.50
N ILE A 21 -3.73 7.80 -13.58
CA ILE A 21 -4.64 6.95 -12.79
C ILE A 21 -5.62 6.22 -13.70
N SER A 22 -6.22 6.94 -14.67
CA SER A 22 -7.14 6.35 -15.63
C SER A 22 -6.48 5.24 -16.44
N ASP A 23 -5.26 5.48 -16.96
CA ASP A 23 -4.52 4.48 -17.72
C ASP A 23 -4.20 3.24 -16.85
N ILE A 24 -3.77 3.43 -15.59
CA ILE A 24 -3.49 2.32 -14.65
C ILE A 24 -4.76 1.51 -14.37
N ILE A 25 -5.88 2.16 -14.06
CA ILE A 25 -7.16 1.47 -13.78
C ILE A 25 -7.58 0.60 -14.98
N VAL A 26 -7.48 1.16 -16.19
CA VAL A 26 -7.90 0.47 -17.42
C VAL A 26 -6.95 -0.68 -17.74
N GLU A 27 -5.64 -0.45 -17.73
CA GLU A 27 -4.64 -1.42 -18.20
C GLU A 27 -4.40 -2.55 -17.21
N GLN A 28 -4.43 -2.23 -15.92
CA GLN A 28 -4.23 -3.20 -14.84
C GLN A 28 -5.55 -3.79 -14.32
N GLU A 29 -6.69 -3.38 -14.88
CA GLU A 29 -8.03 -3.84 -14.46
C GLU A 29 -8.28 -3.69 -12.94
N ILE A 30 -7.84 -2.57 -12.35
CA ILE A 30 -7.87 -2.32 -10.91
C ILE A 30 -9.31 -2.35 -10.38
N ASP A 31 -9.55 -3.08 -9.31
CA ASP A 31 -10.82 -3.15 -8.60
C ASP A 31 -10.88 -2.19 -7.40
N ILE A 32 -9.75 -2.01 -6.71
CA ILE A 32 -9.59 -1.06 -5.60
C ILE A 32 -8.31 -0.25 -5.82
N LEU A 33 -8.44 1.08 -5.79
CA LEU A 33 -7.32 2.01 -5.84
C LEU A 33 -7.28 2.81 -4.54
N ALA A 34 -6.21 2.68 -3.77
CA ALA A 34 -5.93 3.49 -2.60
C ALA A 34 -4.86 4.53 -2.96
N LEU A 35 -5.20 5.80 -2.79
CA LEU A 35 -4.35 6.94 -3.13
C LEU A 35 -3.97 7.70 -1.86
N ALA A 36 -2.69 7.88 -1.63
CA ALA A 36 -2.18 8.84 -0.66
C ALA A 36 -1.95 10.19 -1.34
N GLU A 37 -2.16 11.26 -0.60
CA GLU A 37 -1.97 12.66 -1.07
C GLU A 37 -2.69 12.98 -2.39
N TYR A 38 -3.89 12.47 -2.60
CA TYR A 38 -4.66 12.71 -3.80
C TYR A 38 -5.44 14.03 -3.68
N GLU A 39 -5.12 15.00 -4.53
CA GLU A 39 -5.74 16.33 -4.57
C GLU A 39 -6.39 16.66 -5.92
N SER A 40 -6.41 15.72 -6.89
CA SER A 40 -7.04 15.91 -8.19
C SER A 40 -8.57 15.74 -8.15
N ASP A 41 -9.27 16.20 -9.20
CA ASP A 41 -10.74 16.12 -9.28
C ASP A 41 -11.23 14.69 -9.60
N ILE A 42 -11.93 14.08 -8.65
CA ILE A 42 -12.53 12.73 -8.82
C ILE A 42 -13.61 12.71 -9.91
N GLU A 43 -14.36 13.78 -10.09
CA GLU A 43 -15.41 13.84 -11.12
C GLU A 43 -14.80 13.90 -12.52
N GLU A 44 -13.64 14.52 -12.67
CA GLU A 44 -12.88 14.46 -13.93
C GLU A 44 -12.41 13.02 -14.20
N LEU A 45 -11.83 12.34 -13.20
CA LEU A 45 -11.42 10.94 -13.33
C LEU A 45 -12.59 10.02 -13.71
N LYS A 46 -13.77 10.20 -13.09
CA LYS A 46 -14.99 9.46 -13.45
C LYS A 46 -15.38 9.67 -14.91
N LYS A 47 -15.30 10.92 -15.41
CA LYS A 47 -15.59 11.23 -16.83
C LYS A 47 -14.60 10.54 -17.77
N MET A 48 -13.31 10.53 -17.44
CA MET A 48 -12.28 9.82 -18.22
C MET A 48 -12.57 8.31 -18.28
N LEU A 49 -12.89 7.70 -17.15
CA LEU A 49 -13.16 6.26 -17.06
C LEU A 49 -14.47 5.85 -17.73
N ALA A 50 -15.47 6.74 -17.77
CA ALA A 50 -16.71 6.51 -18.48
C ALA A 50 -16.52 6.27 -19.98
N LEU A 51 -15.47 6.82 -20.60
CA LEU A 51 -15.10 6.55 -22.00
C LEU A 51 -14.71 5.08 -22.24
N TYR A 52 -14.30 4.37 -21.17
CA TYR A 52 -13.98 2.95 -21.18
C TYR A 52 -15.09 2.06 -20.61
N ASN A 53 -16.28 2.62 -20.36
CA ASN A 53 -17.39 1.96 -19.67
C ASN A 53 -17.02 1.46 -18.26
N ILE A 54 -16.13 2.18 -17.57
CA ILE A 54 -15.71 1.90 -16.20
C ILE A 54 -16.38 2.91 -15.27
N VAL A 55 -17.09 2.39 -14.26
CA VAL A 55 -17.69 3.16 -13.18
C VAL A 55 -16.90 2.93 -11.91
N ILE A 56 -16.50 4.01 -11.26
CA ILE A 56 -15.84 3.99 -9.94
C ILE A 56 -16.67 4.75 -8.92
N GLU A 57 -16.58 4.32 -7.67
CA GLU A 57 -17.17 4.97 -6.51
C GLU A 57 -16.09 5.26 -5.48
N GLN A 58 -16.23 6.38 -4.77
CA GLN A 58 -15.37 6.69 -3.63
C GLN A 58 -15.88 5.99 -2.37
N ALA A 59 -15.00 5.28 -1.68
CA ALA A 59 -15.30 4.71 -0.38
C ALA A 59 -15.31 5.79 0.71
N ILE A 60 -15.99 5.52 1.81
CA ILE A 60 -16.07 6.44 2.95
C ILE A 60 -14.75 6.39 3.73
N THR A 61 -14.05 7.52 3.81
CA THR A 61 -12.80 7.70 4.55
C THR A 61 -12.88 8.88 5.54
N ILE A 62 -14.07 9.17 6.08
CA ILE A 62 -14.28 10.28 7.01
C ILE A 62 -13.39 10.11 8.24
N GLY A 63 -12.54 11.11 8.50
CA GLY A 63 -11.54 11.10 9.58
C GLY A 63 -10.14 10.69 9.13
N CYS A 64 -9.97 10.29 7.84
CA CYS A 64 -8.69 10.06 7.21
C CYS A 64 -8.54 10.94 5.97
N ASP A 65 -7.94 12.13 6.13
CA ASP A 65 -7.76 13.09 5.02
C ASP A 65 -6.59 12.74 4.10
N ARG A 66 -5.77 11.76 4.49
CA ARG A 66 -4.55 11.40 3.79
C ARG A 66 -4.72 10.31 2.74
N ILE A 67 -5.87 9.63 2.77
CA ILE A 67 -6.15 8.48 1.90
C ILE A 67 -7.49 8.65 1.20
N THR A 68 -7.47 8.55 -0.11
CA THR A 68 -8.67 8.42 -0.95
C THR A 68 -8.74 6.98 -1.48
N ILE A 69 -9.89 6.33 -1.34
CA ILE A 69 -10.10 4.96 -1.83
C ILE A 69 -11.20 4.99 -2.88
N LEU A 70 -10.87 4.48 -4.07
CA LEU A 70 -11.78 4.32 -5.19
C LEU A 70 -12.01 2.84 -5.44
N LYS A 71 -13.26 2.45 -5.66
CA LYS A 71 -13.65 1.07 -5.93
C LYS A 71 -14.41 0.93 -7.25
N ARG A 72 -14.20 -0.17 -7.93
CA ARG A 72 -14.91 -0.51 -9.19
C ARG A 72 -15.94 -1.60 -8.99
N LYS A 73 -15.59 -2.72 -8.37
CA LYS A 73 -16.45 -3.91 -8.29
C LYS A 73 -16.62 -4.46 -6.88
N ALA A 74 -15.73 -4.11 -5.95
CA ALA A 74 -15.76 -4.64 -4.59
C ALA A 74 -16.85 -3.95 -3.74
N ASN A 75 -17.47 -4.70 -2.84
CA ASN A 75 -18.28 -4.11 -1.77
C ASN A 75 -17.34 -3.66 -0.65
N ILE A 76 -17.31 -2.36 -0.36
CA ILE A 76 -16.41 -1.76 0.63
C ILE A 76 -17.23 -1.06 1.70
N GLN A 77 -16.92 -1.34 2.97
CA GLN A 77 -17.53 -0.71 4.15
C GLN A 77 -16.45 -0.21 5.11
N PRO A 78 -16.58 0.99 5.70
CA PRO A 78 -15.61 1.50 6.64
C PRO A 78 -15.61 0.69 7.95
N ALA A 79 -14.41 0.31 8.44
CA ALA A 79 -14.21 -0.35 9.71
C ALA A 79 -13.66 0.63 10.76
N PHE A 80 -12.56 1.31 10.44
CA PHE A 80 -11.90 2.27 11.33
C PHE A 80 -11.21 3.37 10.53
N GLN A 81 -11.23 4.59 11.07
CA GLN A 81 -10.61 5.76 10.46
C GLN A 81 -9.86 6.59 11.49
N ASN A 82 -8.66 7.03 11.15
CA ASN A 82 -7.93 8.07 11.86
C ASN A 82 -7.10 8.89 10.86
N LYS A 83 -6.40 9.91 11.35
CA LYS A 83 -5.60 10.80 10.50
C LYS A 83 -4.66 10.11 9.51
N TYR A 84 -4.13 8.92 9.84
CA TYR A 84 -3.09 8.22 9.07
C TYR A 84 -3.55 6.92 8.44
N CYS A 85 -4.75 6.48 8.77
CA CYS A 85 -5.24 5.14 8.47
C CYS A 85 -6.71 5.14 8.09
N SER A 86 -7.04 4.46 6.99
CA SER A 86 -8.40 4.09 6.62
C SER A 86 -8.49 2.57 6.51
N MET A 87 -9.20 1.93 7.44
CA MET A 87 -9.47 0.49 7.38
C MET A 87 -10.85 0.24 6.77
N GLN A 88 -10.91 -0.68 5.82
CA GLN A 88 -12.11 -1.02 5.07
C GLN A 88 -12.36 -2.52 5.11
N ILE A 89 -13.61 -2.92 5.23
CA ILE A 89 -14.03 -4.32 5.04
C ILE A 89 -14.34 -4.52 3.57
N ILE A 90 -13.70 -5.50 2.94
CA ILE A 90 -13.91 -5.84 1.53
C ILE A 90 -14.69 -7.15 1.44
N ASP A 91 -15.86 -7.11 0.78
CA ASP A 91 -16.73 -8.27 0.53
C ASP A 91 -17.04 -9.11 1.79
N ASN A 92 -17.05 -8.50 2.98
CA ASN A 92 -17.16 -9.14 4.30
C ASN A 92 -16.09 -10.21 4.58
N MET A 93 -14.98 -10.20 3.87
CA MET A 93 -13.97 -11.26 3.87
C MET A 93 -12.57 -10.76 4.24
N TYR A 94 -12.21 -9.56 3.78
CA TYR A 94 -10.89 -8.99 3.99
C TYR A 94 -10.97 -7.70 4.79
N LEU A 95 -9.96 -7.45 5.63
CA LEU A 95 -9.69 -6.14 6.22
C LEU A 95 -8.55 -5.49 5.42
N LEU A 96 -8.86 -4.43 4.67
CA LEU A 96 -7.87 -3.64 3.96
C LEU A 96 -7.52 -2.39 4.77
N ALA A 97 -6.29 -2.29 5.24
CA ALA A 97 -5.75 -1.10 5.92
C ALA A 97 -4.91 -0.28 4.94
N CYS A 98 -5.42 0.90 4.58
CA CYS A 98 -4.72 1.86 3.72
C CYS A 98 -4.11 2.94 4.61
N LEU A 99 -2.78 3.15 4.51
CA LEU A 99 -2.02 3.97 5.43
C LEU A 99 -1.13 4.96 4.69
N HIS A 100 -1.02 6.18 5.27
CA HIS A 100 0.02 7.14 4.91
C HIS A 100 0.63 7.71 6.18
N LEU A 101 1.82 7.25 6.53
CA LEU A 101 2.52 7.58 7.77
C LEU A 101 3.38 8.85 7.63
N PRO A 102 3.69 9.53 8.74
CA PRO A 102 4.54 10.71 8.71
C PRO A 102 5.93 10.39 8.15
N SER A 103 6.42 11.25 7.25
CA SER A 103 7.78 11.12 6.71
C SER A 103 8.86 11.38 7.77
N LYS A 104 10.07 10.92 7.47
CA LYS A 104 11.28 11.13 8.30
C LYS A 104 11.57 12.63 8.53
N LEU A 105 11.09 13.52 7.67
CA LEU A 105 11.23 14.97 7.80
C LEU A 105 10.38 15.57 8.93
N TYR A 106 9.21 14.98 9.21
CA TYR A 106 8.22 15.53 10.15
C TYR A 106 8.13 14.78 11.47
N ALA A 107 8.68 13.56 11.53
CA ALA A 107 8.63 12.74 12.72
C ALA A 107 9.94 11.94 12.88
N ASP A 108 10.53 12.03 14.06
CA ASP A 108 11.67 11.20 14.44
C ASP A 108 11.26 9.72 14.56
N VAL A 109 12.28 8.84 14.67
CA VAL A 109 12.08 7.38 14.75
C VAL A 109 11.15 7.00 15.89
N LEU A 110 11.25 7.67 17.05
CA LEU A 110 10.43 7.35 18.22
C LEU A 110 8.94 7.68 17.97
N LYS A 111 8.65 8.88 17.45
CA LYS A 111 7.28 9.28 17.14
C LYS A 111 6.64 8.38 16.09
N ARG A 112 7.38 8.01 15.04
CA ARG A 112 6.92 7.07 14.02
C ARG A 112 6.66 5.69 14.62
N GLY A 113 7.57 5.17 15.44
CA GLY A 113 7.39 3.90 16.14
C GLY A 113 6.13 3.86 16.99
N ILE A 114 5.82 4.94 17.73
CA ILE A 114 4.56 5.06 18.51
C ILE A 114 3.34 5.05 17.58
N ALA A 115 3.38 5.77 16.47
CA ALA A 115 2.26 5.82 15.52
C ALA A 115 2.00 4.44 14.90
N ILE A 116 3.07 3.73 14.49
CA ILE A 116 2.99 2.39 13.91
C ILE A 116 2.43 1.40 14.94
N ALA A 117 2.96 1.38 16.16
CA ALA A 117 2.50 0.46 17.20
C ALA A 117 1.00 0.61 17.49
N ARG A 118 0.50 1.85 17.58
CA ARG A 118 -0.94 2.12 17.76
C ARG A 118 -1.78 1.64 16.58
N ILE A 119 -1.29 1.79 15.35
CA ILE A 119 -2.00 1.31 14.16
C ILE A 119 -2.05 -0.22 14.15
N VAL A 120 -0.94 -0.87 14.49
CA VAL A 120 -0.87 -2.34 14.56
C VAL A 120 -1.82 -2.88 15.64
N GLU A 121 -1.87 -2.24 16.81
CA GLU A 121 -2.83 -2.55 17.87
C GLU A 121 -4.28 -2.40 17.37
N GLU A 122 -4.58 -1.31 16.68
CA GLU A 122 -5.93 -1.07 16.12
C GLU A 122 -6.31 -2.10 15.07
N ILE A 123 -5.38 -2.49 14.19
CA ILE A 123 -5.60 -3.57 13.22
C ILE A 123 -6.01 -4.86 13.96
N GLN A 124 -5.32 -5.22 15.05
CA GLN A 124 -5.63 -6.42 15.81
C GLN A 124 -7.00 -6.34 16.48
N ILE A 125 -7.36 -5.17 17.04
CA ILE A 125 -8.68 -4.90 17.61
C ILE A 125 -9.78 -5.07 16.54
N GLN A 126 -9.57 -4.55 15.34
CA GLN A 126 -10.55 -4.68 14.26
C GLN A 126 -10.64 -6.12 13.74
N GLU A 127 -9.51 -6.84 13.61
CA GLU A 127 -9.49 -8.27 13.28
C GLU A 127 -10.36 -9.09 14.25
N GLU A 128 -10.20 -8.86 15.55
CA GLU A 128 -10.94 -9.55 16.61
C GLU A 128 -12.44 -9.17 16.61
N LYS A 129 -12.73 -7.86 16.55
CA LYS A 129 -14.10 -7.34 16.52
C LYS A 129 -14.91 -7.83 15.34
N LEU A 130 -14.28 -7.97 14.17
CA LEU A 130 -14.93 -8.36 12.93
C LEU A 130 -14.88 -9.87 12.68
N GLY A 131 -14.04 -10.60 13.41
CA GLY A 131 -13.78 -12.01 13.14
C GLY A 131 -13.06 -12.24 11.80
N ILE A 132 -12.30 -11.25 11.30
CA ILE A 132 -11.59 -11.31 10.02
C ILE A 132 -10.09 -11.52 10.30
N GLU A 133 -9.54 -12.66 9.86
CA GLU A 133 -8.09 -12.93 9.91
C GLU A 133 -7.36 -12.52 8.62
N LYS A 134 -8.09 -12.27 7.53
CA LYS A 134 -7.54 -11.97 6.19
C LYS A 134 -7.26 -10.46 6.07
N THR A 135 -6.18 -9.98 6.69
CA THR A 135 -5.80 -8.56 6.64
C THR A 135 -4.74 -8.30 5.57
N ILE A 136 -4.97 -7.25 4.81
CA ILE A 136 -4.07 -6.68 3.80
C ILE A 136 -3.75 -5.25 4.24
N ILE A 137 -2.46 -4.90 4.28
CA ILE A 137 -1.99 -3.55 4.50
C ILE A 137 -1.43 -3.02 3.19
N VAL A 138 -1.81 -1.81 2.81
CA VAL A 138 -1.14 -1.01 1.78
C VAL A 138 -0.73 0.32 2.41
N VAL A 139 0.54 0.67 2.28
CA VAL A 139 1.09 1.77 3.08
C VAL A 139 2.23 2.50 2.38
N ASP A 140 2.21 3.83 2.42
CA ASP A 140 3.44 4.62 2.40
C ASP A 140 3.90 4.78 3.86
N ILE A 141 4.89 3.98 4.23
CA ILE A 141 5.43 3.94 5.59
C ILE A 141 6.61 4.90 5.78
N ASN A 142 7.20 5.39 4.68
CA ASN A 142 8.43 6.17 4.70
C ASN A 142 9.62 5.43 5.39
N GLU A 143 9.59 4.11 5.39
CA GLU A 143 10.64 3.20 5.85
C GLU A 143 10.83 2.06 4.86
N ASN A 144 12.06 1.58 4.74
CA ASN A 144 12.34 0.39 3.96
C ASN A 144 11.90 -0.89 4.70
N PRO A 145 11.69 -2.01 4.01
CA PRO A 145 11.26 -3.27 4.63
C PRO A 145 12.15 -3.76 5.77
N TYR A 146 13.43 -3.40 5.77
CA TYR A 146 14.41 -3.77 6.82
C TYR A 146 14.44 -2.81 8.01
N GLU A 147 13.77 -1.66 7.95
CA GLU A 147 13.75 -0.68 9.05
C GLU A 147 12.78 -1.12 10.17
N THR A 148 12.95 -0.51 11.35
CA THR A 148 12.32 -0.98 12.59
C THR A 148 10.78 -0.97 12.53
N GLY A 149 10.17 0.02 11.91
CA GLY A 149 8.71 0.10 11.80
C GLY A 149 8.12 -1.02 10.95
N CYS A 150 8.84 -1.47 9.91
CA CYS A 150 8.43 -2.58 9.05
C CYS A 150 8.74 -3.93 9.68
N LEU A 151 10.00 -4.16 10.06
CA LEU A 151 10.51 -5.49 10.50
C LEU A 151 10.32 -5.73 11.99
N GLY A 152 10.33 -4.70 12.81
CA GLY A 152 10.28 -4.82 14.27
C GLY A 152 8.98 -5.45 14.77
N ALA A 153 9.06 -6.25 15.83
CA ALA A 153 7.89 -6.95 16.37
C ALA A 153 6.84 -6.00 16.97
N SER A 154 7.25 -4.86 17.50
CA SER A 154 6.37 -3.78 17.96
C SER A 154 5.83 -2.90 16.83
N GLY A 155 6.33 -3.10 15.58
CA GLY A 155 5.82 -2.50 14.37
C GLY A 155 4.94 -3.48 13.59
N PHE A 156 4.99 -3.39 12.24
CA PHE A 156 4.20 -4.30 11.39
C PHE A 156 4.67 -5.76 11.44
N HIS A 157 5.86 -6.02 11.93
CA HIS A 157 6.46 -7.36 12.00
C HIS A 157 6.41 -8.07 10.63
N GLY A 158 6.79 -7.31 9.59
CA GLY A 158 6.75 -7.71 8.19
C GLY A 158 7.94 -8.60 7.81
N ILE A 159 7.74 -9.90 7.84
CA ILE A 159 8.79 -10.91 7.63
C ILE A 159 8.94 -11.20 6.12
N PRO A 160 10.19 -11.26 5.59
CA PRO A 160 10.45 -11.48 4.17
C PRO A 160 10.19 -12.91 3.69
N VAL A 161 10.31 -13.90 4.56
CA VAL A 161 10.21 -15.31 4.19
C VAL A 161 8.88 -15.87 4.69
N TYR A 162 8.01 -16.23 3.73
CA TYR A 162 6.68 -16.73 4.06
C TYR A 162 6.68 -17.91 5.04
N LYS A 163 7.55 -18.89 4.83
CA LYS A 163 7.64 -20.09 5.67
C LYS A 163 7.85 -19.74 7.14
N ASP A 164 8.57 -18.65 7.43
CA ASP A 164 8.83 -18.23 8.81
C ASP A 164 7.60 -17.59 9.46
N THR A 165 6.67 -17.08 8.67
CA THR A 165 5.40 -16.49 9.13
C THR A 165 4.31 -17.53 9.43
N MET A 166 4.53 -18.79 9.04
CA MET A 166 3.56 -19.89 9.27
C MET A 166 3.20 -20.08 10.74
N LYS A 167 4.08 -19.66 11.65
CA LYS A 167 3.82 -19.66 13.10
C LYS A 167 2.79 -18.61 13.53
N LYS A 168 2.39 -17.71 12.63
CA LYS A 168 1.46 -16.59 12.83
C LYS A 168 1.96 -15.51 13.81
N TYR A 169 2.70 -15.85 14.84
CA TYR A 169 3.24 -14.92 15.85
C TYR A 169 4.61 -15.37 16.37
N ARG A 170 5.34 -14.43 16.97
CA ARG A 170 6.56 -14.66 17.74
C ARG A 170 6.35 -14.23 19.19
N VAL A 171 6.94 -14.99 20.13
CA VAL A 171 6.98 -14.62 21.53
C VAL A 171 8.31 -13.92 21.81
N ILE A 172 8.24 -12.72 22.37
CA ILE A 172 9.40 -11.89 22.73
C ILE A 172 9.10 -11.31 24.11
N MET A 173 9.97 -11.57 25.10
CA MET A 173 9.79 -11.11 26.48
C MET A 173 8.39 -11.45 27.03
N ASP A 174 7.96 -12.69 26.82
CA ASP A 174 6.66 -13.26 27.23
C ASP A 174 5.41 -12.64 26.56
N GLU A 175 5.58 -11.73 25.60
CA GLU A 175 4.50 -11.14 24.80
C GLU A 175 4.44 -11.75 23.39
N SER A 176 3.21 -11.95 22.88
CA SER A 176 2.97 -12.50 21.54
C SER A 176 2.75 -11.39 20.52
N PHE A 177 3.55 -11.42 19.46
CA PHE A 177 3.49 -10.45 18.36
C PHE A 177 3.08 -11.14 17.06
N LYS A 178 1.89 -10.81 16.53
CA LYS A 178 1.40 -11.32 15.24
C LYS A 178 2.30 -10.84 14.11
N MET A 179 2.55 -11.71 13.13
CA MET A 179 3.38 -11.40 11.96
C MET A 179 2.55 -11.06 10.75
N PHE A 180 3.13 -10.25 9.87
CA PHE A 180 2.75 -10.13 8.47
C PHE A 180 3.82 -10.78 7.59
N TYR A 181 3.43 -11.29 6.43
CA TYR A 181 4.33 -11.55 5.32
C TYR A 181 4.47 -10.27 4.51
N ASN A 182 5.70 -9.86 4.25
CA ASN A 182 6.01 -8.69 3.43
C ASN A 182 6.69 -9.13 2.13
N PRO A 183 5.93 -9.26 1.02
CA PRO A 183 6.49 -9.69 -0.27
C PRO A 183 7.37 -8.61 -0.93
N MET A 184 7.30 -7.33 -0.50
CA MET A 184 8.04 -6.22 -1.10
C MET A 184 9.56 -6.36 -0.98
N TRP A 185 10.07 -7.20 -0.09
CA TRP A 185 11.47 -7.56 -0.04
C TRP A 185 12.01 -8.13 -1.37
N ASN A 186 11.14 -8.78 -2.15
CA ASN A 186 11.51 -9.35 -3.44
C ASN A 186 11.64 -8.31 -4.56
N LEU A 187 11.18 -7.07 -4.32
CA LEU A 187 11.25 -5.96 -5.26
C LEU A 187 12.31 -4.91 -4.87
N LEU A 188 13.10 -5.19 -3.85
CA LEU A 188 14.20 -4.30 -3.43
C LEU A 188 15.49 -4.71 -4.13
N GLY A 189 16.10 -3.80 -4.89
CA GLY A 189 17.39 -3.98 -5.52
C GLY A 189 17.33 -4.51 -6.95
N ASP A 190 18.46 -5.00 -7.47
CA ASP A 190 18.73 -5.19 -8.90
C ASP A 190 17.98 -6.35 -9.60
N PHE A 191 17.32 -7.23 -8.84
CA PHE A 191 16.60 -8.36 -9.43
C PHE A 191 15.21 -8.01 -9.95
N SER A 192 14.76 -6.76 -9.72
CA SER A 192 13.53 -6.20 -10.28
C SER A 192 13.80 -4.80 -10.82
N PHE A 193 12.99 -4.37 -11.78
CA PHE A 193 12.98 -2.98 -12.23
C PHE A 193 11.54 -2.46 -12.19
N PRO A 194 11.32 -1.29 -11.56
CA PRO A 194 12.30 -0.46 -10.83
C PRO A 194 12.77 -1.11 -9.51
N PRO A 195 13.96 -0.72 -8.98
CA PRO A 195 14.52 -1.33 -7.76
C PRO A 195 13.83 -0.91 -6.46
N GLY A 196 12.79 -0.08 -6.54
CA GLY A 196 12.05 0.47 -5.42
C GLY A 196 10.92 1.37 -5.88
N THR A 197 10.17 1.94 -4.94
CA THR A 197 9.04 2.84 -5.19
C THR A 197 9.40 4.32 -5.13
N TYR A 198 10.53 4.67 -4.51
CA TYR A 198 10.98 6.03 -4.25
C TYR A 198 12.48 6.17 -4.46
N TYR A 199 12.91 7.28 -5.08
CA TYR A 199 14.33 7.57 -5.31
C TYR A 199 14.76 8.86 -4.59
N TYR A 200 15.82 8.75 -3.78
CA TYR A 200 16.40 9.87 -3.05
C TYR A 200 17.90 9.96 -3.26
N SER A 201 18.38 11.13 -3.70
CA SER A 201 19.79 11.39 -4.01
C SER A 201 20.52 12.26 -2.97
N GLY A 202 19.98 12.35 -1.74
CA GLY A 202 20.59 13.14 -0.67
C GLY A 202 21.92 12.58 -0.18
N ASN A 203 22.62 13.36 0.65
CA ASN A 203 23.97 13.07 1.13
C ASN A 203 23.98 12.50 2.55
N GLU A 204 22.87 11.91 3.01
CA GLU A 204 22.81 11.25 4.31
C GLU A 204 23.73 10.03 4.35
N VAL A 205 24.30 9.76 5.54
CA VAL A 205 25.24 8.65 5.75
C VAL A 205 24.62 7.29 5.38
N GLU A 206 23.33 7.12 5.66
CA GLU A 206 22.56 5.90 5.37
C GLU A 206 21.57 6.16 4.24
N ASN A 207 22.05 6.27 3.00
CA ASN A 207 21.21 6.46 1.82
C ASN A 207 21.43 5.31 0.83
N SER A 208 20.38 4.52 0.60
CA SER A 208 20.38 3.43 -0.40
C SER A 208 19.98 3.91 -1.80
N PHE A 209 19.72 5.21 -1.99
CA PHE A 209 19.18 5.86 -3.18
C PHE A 209 17.78 5.37 -3.52
N TRP A 210 17.60 4.11 -3.88
CA TRP A 210 16.29 3.50 -4.06
C TRP A 210 15.74 2.98 -2.74
N ASN A 211 14.45 3.25 -2.52
CA ASN A 211 13.73 2.89 -1.31
C ASN A 211 12.39 2.23 -1.69
N VAL A 212 11.93 1.28 -0.88
CA VAL A 212 10.61 0.67 -0.99
C VAL A 212 9.76 1.23 0.16
N TYR A 213 9.28 2.47 0.01
CA TYR A 213 8.45 3.13 1.02
C TYR A 213 6.97 2.75 0.91
N ASP A 214 6.52 2.47 -0.32
CA ASP A 214 5.19 1.99 -0.59
C ASP A 214 5.20 0.46 -0.53
N GLN A 215 4.41 -0.11 0.38
CA GLN A 215 4.48 -1.54 0.67
C GLN A 215 3.08 -2.16 0.75
N VAL A 216 2.99 -3.43 0.35
CA VAL A 216 1.90 -4.33 0.69
C VAL A 216 2.39 -5.37 1.68
N MET A 217 1.61 -5.61 2.74
CA MET A 217 1.87 -6.69 3.71
C MET A 217 0.57 -7.46 3.90
N ILE A 218 0.65 -8.76 4.05
CA ILE A 218 -0.54 -9.61 4.22
C ILE A 218 -0.42 -10.51 5.45
N ARG A 219 -1.55 -10.83 6.07
CA ARG A 219 -1.56 -11.91 7.07
C ARG A 219 -1.18 -13.23 6.40
N PRO A 220 -0.42 -14.11 7.08
CA PRO A 220 0.08 -15.36 6.48
C PRO A 220 -1.00 -16.27 5.91
N CYS A 221 -2.23 -16.21 6.43
CA CYS A 221 -3.36 -16.99 5.90
C CYS A 221 -3.73 -16.63 4.45
N LEU A 222 -3.36 -15.44 3.97
CA LEU A 222 -3.60 -15.00 2.61
C LEU A 222 -2.58 -15.48 1.59
N ARG A 223 -1.49 -16.13 2.00
CA ARG A 223 -0.39 -16.47 1.10
C ARG A 223 -0.82 -17.32 -0.09
N GLY A 224 -1.72 -18.27 0.13
CA GLY A 224 -2.25 -19.13 -0.94
C GLY A 224 -3.13 -18.40 -1.96
N GLN A 225 -3.61 -17.21 -1.60
CA GLN A 225 -4.44 -16.36 -2.45
C GLN A 225 -3.63 -15.22 -3.11
N PHE A 226 -2.45 -14.89 -2.56
CA PHE A 226 -1.59 -13.83 -3.10
C PHE A 226 -0.85 -14.32 -4.35
N VAL A 227 -0.95 -13.56 -5.45
CA VAL A 227 -0.36 -13.92 -6.75
C VAL A 227 0.98 -13.20 -6.90
N ASP A 228 2.08 -13.92 -6.70
CA ASP A 228 3.44 -13.34 -6.68
C ASP A 228 3.79 -12.61 -7.98
N ASP A 229 3.46 -13.19 -9.14
CA ASP A 229 3.79 -12.63 -10.46
C ASP A 229 2.99 -11.35 -10.78
N GLU A 230 1.93 -11.08 -10.02
CA GLU A 230 1.11 -9.87 -10.17
C GLU A 230 1.48 -8.78 -9.15
N LEU A 231 2.47 -9.00 -8.28
CA LEU A 231 3.06 -7.94 -7.47
C LEU A 231 4.07 -7.17 -8.29
N LYS A 232 3.78 -5.90 -8.57
CA LYS A 232 4.60 -5.04 -9.45
C LYS A 232 4.69 -3.63 -8.92
N ILE A 233 5.85 -3.01 -9.12
CA ILE A 233 6.02 -1.55 -9.07
C ILE A 233 5.91 -1.07 -10.52
N LEU A 234 4.96 -0.19 -10.81
CA LEU A 234 4.75 0.29 -12.19
C LEU A 234 5.66 1.48 -12.49
N CYS A 235 6.45 1.40 -13.54
CA CYS A 235 7.27 2.51 -14.06
C CYS A 235 6.69 3.14 -15.32
N GLU A 236 5.66 2.53 -15.92
CA GLU A 236 4.99 3.01 -17.12
C GLU A 236 3.58 2.43 -17.27
N THR A 237 2.78 3.08 -18.08
CA THR A 237 1.57 2.56 -18.72
C THR A 237 1.87 2.34 -20.20
N LYS A 238 0.95 1.73 -20.96
CA LYS A 238 1.09 1.60 -22.42
C LYS A 238 1.22 2.94 -23.14
N LYS A 239 0.79 4.03 -22.49
CA LYS A 239 0.73 5.37 -23.10
C LYS A 239 1.76 6.34 -22.52
N ARG A 240 2.14 6.17 -21.25
CA ARG A 240 2.93 7.16 -20.50
C ARG A 240 3.98 6.50 -19.61
N LYS A 241 5.14 7.12 -19.51
CA LYS A 241 6.14 6.75 -18.50
C LYS A 241 5.86 7.47 -17.19
N LEU A 242 6.15 6.80 -16.07
CA LEU A 242 6.11 7.34 -14.72
C LEU A 242 7.52 7.69 -14.22
N ILE A 243 8.52 7.40 -15.03
CA ILE A 243 9.94 7.63 -14.73
C ILE A 243 10.53 8.67 -15.68
N ASP A 244 11.54 9.39 -15.20
CA ASP A 244 12.30 10.39 -15.95
C ASP A 244 13.36 9.75 -16.88
N ALA A 245 14.16 10.61 -17.54
CA ALA A 245 15.23 10.15 -18.44
C ALA A 245 16.36 9.39 -17.74
N ASN A 246 16.47 9.48 -16.41
CA ASN A 246 17.45 8.76 -15.60
C ASN A 246 16.88 7.46 -15.03
N ASN A 247 15.65 7.10 -15.41
CA ASN A 247 14.88 5.99 -14.88
C ASN A 247 14.51 6.11 -13.38
N HIS A 248 14.44 7.34 -12.85
CA HIS A 248 13.91 7.61 -11.51
C HIS A 248 12.44 8.02 -11.59
N PRO A 249 11.65 7.94 -10.51
CA PRO A 249 10.29 8.48 -10.47
C PRO A 249 10.28 9.93 -10.99
N ASP A 250 9.41 10.22 -11.97
CA ASP A 250 9.32 11.59 -12.51
C ASP A 250 8.58 12.47 -11.50
N LYS A 251 9.32 13.32 -10.80
CA LYS A 251 8.79 14.24 -9.78
C LYS A 251 7.75 15.24 -10.30
N LYS A 252 7.60 15.36 -11.63
CA LYS A 252 6.50 16.15 -12.24
C LYS A 252 5.18 15.39 -12.18
N ILE A 253 5.23 14.06 -12.02
CA ILE A 253 4.08 13.18 -11.91
C ILE A 253 3.88 12.84 -10.43
N SER A 254 4.82 12.11 -9.84
CA SER A 254 4.95 11.84 -8.42
C SER A 254 6.39 11.40 -8.14
N ASP A 255 6.89 11.67 -6.94
CA ASP A 255 8.18 11.13 -6.47
C ASP A 255 8.07 9.68 -5.99
N HIS A 256 6.85 9.12 -5.96
CA HIS A 256 6.56 7.70 -5.72
C HIS A 256 6.06 7.00 -6.97
N LEU A 257 6.34 5.70 -7.08
CA LEU A 257 5.79 4.80 -8.11
C LEU A 257 4.67 3.94 -7.53
N PRO A 258 3.58 3.69 -8.31
CA PRO A 258 2.48 2.88 -7.83
C PRO A 258 2.85 1.40 -7.69
N ILE A 259 2.30 0.73 -6.67
CA ILE A 259 2.34 -0.72 -6.52
C ILE A 259 1.00 -1.33 -6.89
N VAL A 260 1.04 -2.47 -7.58
CA VAL A 260 -0.14 -3.25 -7.96
C VAL A 260 0.06 -4.68 -7.52
N PHE A 261 -1.00 -5.32 -7.05
CA PHE A 261 -1.00 -6.74 -6.69
C PHE A 261 -2.38 -7.37 -6.86
N GLU A 262 -2.43 -8.70 -6.83
CA GLU A 262 -3.66 -9.48 -7.02
C GLU A 262 -3.84 -10.49 -5.88
N ILE A 263 -5.08 -10.59 -5.39
CA ILE A 263 -5.55 -11.63 -4.49
C ILE A 263 -6.57 -12.49 -5.24
N MET A 264 -6.37 -13.80 -5.27
CA MET A 264 -7.36 -14.75 -5.78
C MET A 264 -8.39 -15.04 -4.68
N GLU A 265 -9.66 -14.78 -4.97
CA GLU A 265 -10.73 -15.15 -4.04
C GLU A 265 -11.04 -16.66 -4.14
N ASP A 266 -11.33 -17.29 -3.00
CA ASP A 266 -11.74 -18.70 -2.91
C ASP A 266 -13.03 -18.99 -3.65
#